data_a6723760513d7e08ea6f630ac0bf10f8
#
_entry.id   a6723760513d7e08ea6f630ac0bf10f8
#
_cell.length_a   1.000
_cell.length_b   1.000
_cell.length_c   1.000
_cell.angle_alpha   90.00
_cell.angle_beta   90.00
_cell.angle_gamma   90.00
#
_symmetry.space_group_name_H-M   'P 1'
#
loop_
_entity.id
_entity.type
_entity.pdbx_description
1 polymer ?
#
loop_
_entity_poly.entity_id
_entity_poly.type
_entity_poly.pdbx_seq_one_letter_code
_entity_poly.pdbx_strand_id
1 'polypeptide(L)'
;MSVSVVLVLGFSNILADALSMGVGEFLSSKAHNEWVLSERLREKWELENYPEGEIQEMIDIYTERGMSKEDATKVINLMAPYKEFFVDVMMAEELQLQVPEDVSKEMKERKGREKKKTDYWPLPAWRARKIS
;
A
#
# COMPACT_ATOMS: atom_id res chain seq x y z
N MET A 1 -7.18 -4.19 54.92
CA MET A 1 -7.76 -4.47 53.61
C MET A 1 -7.91 -5.96 53.44
N SER A 2 -9.07 -6.44 52.96
CA SER A 2 -9.30 -7.86 52.67
C SER A 2 -8.47 -8.29 51.48
N VAL A 3 -7.87 -9.46 51.53
CA VAL A 3 -7.10 -10.07 50.41
C VAL A 3 -7.96 -10.14 49.14
N SER A 4 -9.26 -10.41 49.29
CA SER A 4 -10.20 -10.45 48.20
C SER A 4 -10.31 -9.12 47.44
N VAL A 5 -10.28 -7.97 48.12
CA VAL A 5 -10.32 -6.65 47.51
C VAL A 5 -9.06 -6.36 46.68
N VAL A 6 -7.89 -6.74 47.19
CA VAL A 6 -6.61 -6.60 46.50
C VAL A 6 -6.58 -7.45 45.23
N LEU A 7 -7.08 -8.67 45.30
CA LEU A 7 -7.12 -9.58 44.14
C LEU A 7 -8.10 -9.05 43.05
N VAL A 8 -9.26 -8.59 43.43
CA VAL A 8 -10.26 -8.02 42.47
C VAL A 8 -9.70 -6.78 41.80
N LEU A 9 -9.13 -5.85 42.55
CA LEU A 9 -8.56 -4.62 41.99
C LEU A 9 -7.36 -4.93 41.09
N GLY A 10 -6.46 -5.83 41.50
CA GLY A 10 -5.31 -6.23 40.70
C GLY A 10 -5.71 -6.89 39.40
N PHE A 11 -6.66 -7.83 39.43
CA PHE A 11 -7.16 -8.47 38.23
C PHE A 11 -7.88 -7.51 37.26
N SER A 12 -8.70 -6.62 37.82
CA SER A 12 -9.38 -5.58 37.02
C SER A 12 -8.41 -4.65 36.31
N ASN A 13 -7.32 -4.27 37.02
CA ASN A 13 -6.30 -3.40 36.44
C ASN A 13 -5.54 -4.10 35.28
N ILE A 14 -5.12 -5.36 35.49
CA ILE A 14 -4.45 -6.14 34.43
C ILE A 14 -5.36 -6.32 33.23
N LEU A 15 -6.65 -6.59 33.44
CA LEU A 15 -7.60 -6.74 32.34
C LEU A 15 -7.81 -5.42 31.58
N ALA A 16 -7.92 -4.31 32.30
CA ALA A 16 -8.06 -3.00 31.70
C ALA A 16 -6.83 -2.62 30.83
N ASP A 17 -5.62 -2.87 31.37
CA ASP A 17 -4.38 -2.62 30.64
C ASP A 17 -4.25 -3.48 29.38
N ALA A 18 -4.54 -4.76 29.48
CA ALA A 18 -4.48 -5.69 28.36
C ALA A 18 -5.49 -5.30 27.24
N LEU A 19 -6.71 -4.91 27.60
CA LEU A 19 -7.71 -4.43 26.65
C LEU A 19 -7.28 -3.10 26.01
N SER A 20 -6.77 -2.16 26.79
CA SER A 20 -6.32 -0.85 26.30
C SER A 20 -5.19 -1.01 25.29
N MET A 21 -4.17 -1.79 25.60
CA MET A 21 -3.04 -2.05 24.70
C MET A 21 -3.50 -2.80 23.43
N GLY A 22 -4.29 -3.85 23.58
CA GLY A 22 -4.76 -4.65 22.44
C GLY A 22 -5.63 -3.86 21.46
N VAL A 23 -6.55 -3.04 21.96
CA VAL A 23 -7.39 -2.18 21.13
C VAL A 23 -6.54 -1.07 20.49
N GLY A 24 -5.61 -0.47 21.24
CA GLY A 24 -4.71 0.57 20.73
C GLY A 24 -3.84 0.05 19.57
N GLU A 25 -3.23 -1.11 19.73
CA GLU A 25 -2.41 -1.77 18.69
C GLU A 25 -3.23 -2.09 17.45
N PHE A 26 -4.41 -2.66 17.62
CA PHE A 26 -5.31 -2.99 16.51
C PHE A 26 -5.71 -1.75 15.71
N LEU A 27 -6.13 -0.67 16.38
CA LEU A 27 -6.55 0.57 15.71
C LEU A 27 -5.37 1.24 15.01
N SER A 28 -4.20 1.28 15.64
CA SER A 28 -2.98 1.83 15.05
C SER A 28 -2.55 1.07 13.80
N SER A 29 -2.51 -0.25 13.87
CA SER A 29 -2.16 -1.09 12.71
C SER A 29 -3.16 -0.91 11.56
N LYS A 30 -4.45 -0.85 11.86
CA LYS A 30 -5.48 -0.61 10.86
C LYS A 30 -5.32 0.76 10.19
N ALA A 31 -5.13 1.81 10.97
CA ALA A 31 -4.92 3.16 10.45
C ALA A 31 -3.67 3.24 9.58
N HIS A 32 -2.58 2.59 10.00
CA HIS A 32 -1.35 2.51 9.23
C HIS A 32 -1.56 1.79 7.87
N ASN A 33 -2.25 0.66 7.87
CA ASN A 33 -2.54 -0.07 6.64
C ASN A 33 -3.41 0.73 5.66
N GLU A 34 -4.42 1.44 6.16
CA GLU A 34 -5.26 2.32 5.34
C GLU A 34 -4.46 3.48 4.75
N TRP A 35 -3.53 4.05 5.52
CA TRP A 35 -2.63 5.09 5.04
C TRP A 35 -1.68 4.56 3.95
N VAL A 36 -1.01 3.43 4.17
CA VAL A 36 -0.13 2.80 3.16
C VAL A 36 -0.89 2.52 1.87
N LEU A 37 -2.14 2.06 1.97
CA LEU A 37 -2.98 1.81 0.80
C LEU A 37 -3.30 3.11 0.05
N SER A 38 -3.60 4.21 0.77
CA SER A 38 -3.88 5.51 0.14
C SER A 38 -2.67 6.09 -0.58
N GLU A 39 -1.47 5.98 0.01
CA GLU A 39 -0.23 6.39 -0.63
C GLU A 39 0.04 5.57 -1.89
N ARG A 40 -0.11 4.26 -1.82
CA ARG A 40 0.07 3.39 -2.99
C ARG A 40 -0.88 3.73 -4.15
N LEU A 41 -2.10 4.11 -3.84
CA LEU A 41 -3.07 4.53 -4.86
C LEU A 41 -2.66 5.89 -5.47
N ARG A 42 -2.07 6.77 -4.67
CA ARG A 42 -1.54 8.06 -5.12
C ARG A 42 -0.36 7.83 -6.07
N GLU A 43 0.65 7.08 -5.67
CA GLU A 43 1.81 6.74 -6.51
C GLU A 43 1.40 6.09 -7.84
N LYS A 44 0.42 5.20 -7.78
CA LYS A 44 -0.12 4.58 -8.99
C LYS A 44 -0.77 5.60 -9.91
N TRP A 45 -1.54 6.55 -9.37
CA TRP A 45 -2.18 7.60 -10.13
C TRP A 45 -1.13 8.55 -10.74
N GLU A 46 -0.08 8.90 -9.99
CA GLU A 46 1.02 9.74 -10.46
C GLU A 46 1.77 9.05 -11.60
N LEU A 47 2.12 7.78 -11.46
CA LEU A 47 2.74 6.99 -12.53
C LEU A 47 1.86 6.86 -13.79
N GLU A 48 0.55 6.84 -13.64
CA GLU A 48 -0.38 6.76 -14.79
C GLU A 48 -0.54 8.12 -15.51
N ASN A 49 -0.43 9.24 -14.79
CA ASN A 49 -0.66 10.59 -15.33
C ASN A 49 0.65 11.34 -15.64
N TYR A 50 1.73 11.08 -14.90
CA TYR A 50 3.03 11.77 -15.03
C TYR A 50 4.22 10.79 -15.06
N PRO A 51 4.20 9.76 -15.94
CA PRO A 51 5.19 8.68 -15.91
C PRO A 51 6.63 9.16 -16.11
N GLU A 52 6.84 10.25 -16.86
CA GLU A 52 8.19 10.78 -17.11
C GLU A 52 8.78 11.41 -15.83
N GLY A 53 7.95 12.06 -15.02
CA GLY A 53 8.36 12.65 -13.74
C GLY A 53 8.80 11.56 -12.75
N GLU A 54 7.96 10.56 -12.56
CA GLU A 54 8.20 9.44 -11.66
C GLU A 54 9.45 8.63 -12.05
N ILE A 55 9.63 8.38 -13.35
CA ILE A 55 10.83 7.72 -13.86
C ILE A 55 12.09 8.56 -13.56
N GLN A 56 12.02 9.88 -13.76
CA GLN A 56 13.16 10.76 -13.50
C GLN A 56 13.49 10.82 -12.00
N GLU A 57 12.49 10.89 -11.13
CA GLU A 57 12.66 10.91 -9.68
C GLU A 57 13.35 9.64 -9.19
N MET A 58 12.92 8.48 -9.66
CA MET A 58 13.55 7.21 -9.33
C MET A 58 14.99 7.11 -9.85
N ILE A 59 15.30 7.68 -11.02
CA ILE A 59 16.68 7.76 -11.53
C ILE A 59 17.53 8.63 -10.61
N ASP A 60 17.00 9.75 -10.13
CA ASP A 60 17.72 10.67 -9.24
C ASP A 60 17.96 10.00 -7.87
N ILE A 61 16.98 9.32 -7.28
CA ILE A 61 17.12 8.53 -6.04
C ILE A 61 18.25 7.49 -6.18
N TYR A 62 18.27 6.71 -7.25
CA TYR A 62 19.31 5.68 -7.44
C TYR A 62 20.69 6.27 -7.69
N THR A 63 20.74 7.43 -8.35
CA THR A 63 22.00 8.16 -8.56
C THR A 63 22.54 8.72 -7.25
N GLU A 64 21.70 9.26 -6.39
CA GLU A 64 22.08 9.73 -5.04
C GLU A 64 22.61 8.60 -4.15
N ARG A 65 22.08 7.38 -4.35
CA ARG A 65 22.56 6.17 -3.64
C ARG A 65 23.86 5.60 -4.22
N GLY A 66 24.45 6.25 -5.22
CA GLY A 66 25.78 5.91 -5.76
C GLY A 66 25.77 5.12 -7.06
N MET A 67 24.62 4.93 -7.70
CA MET A 67 24.57 4.34 -9.04
C MET A 67 24.94 5.38 -10.09
N SER A 68 25.60 4.97 -11.18
CA SER A 68 25.83 5.87 -12.31
C SER A 68 24.50 6.26 -12.95
N LYS A 69 24.38 7.50 -13.45
CA LYS A 69 23.13 7.96 -14.09
C LYS A 69 22.73 7.08 -15.28
N GLU A 70 23.73 6.57 -16.04
CA GLU A 70 23.48 5.67 -17.16
C GLU A 70 22.87 4.33 -16.72
N ASP A 71 23.39 3.75 -15.64
CA ASP A 71 22.91 2.47 -15.14
C ASP A 71 21.57 2.62 -14.43
N ALA A 72 21.39 3.69 -13.64
CA ALA A 72 20.09 4.03 -13.04
C ALA A 72 19.01 4.15 -14.12
N THR A 73 19.29 4.90 -15.20
CA THR A 73 18.36 5.05 -16.32
C THR A 73 17.99 3.71 -16.96
N LYS A 74 18.97 2.81 -17.17
CA LYS A 74 18.70 1.47 -17.72
C LYS A 74 17.83 0.63 -16.82
N VAL A 75 18.14 0.60 -15.53
CA VAL A 75 17.42 -0.20 -14.53
C VAL A 75 15.97 0.29 -14.40
N ILE A 76 15.77 1.60 -14.26
CA ILE A 76 14.41 2.16 -14.12
C ILE A 76 13.59 1.93 -15.39
N ASN A 77 14.15 2.15 -16.58
CA ASN A 77 13.44 1.87 -17.82
C ASN A 77 13.11 0.39 -18.05
N LEU A 78 13.88 -0.54 -17.48
CA LEU A 78 13.55 -1.96 -17.50
C LEU A 78 12.39 -2.29 -16.52
N MET A 79 12.26 -1.57 -15.40
CA MET A 79 11.21 -1.79 -14.40
C MET A 79 9.90 -1.08 -14.75
N ALA A 80 9.95 0.09 -15.37
CA ALA A 80 8.80 0.94 -15.67
C ALA A 80 7.64 0.24 -16.41
N PRO A 81 7.85 -0.71 -17.35
CA PRO A 81 6.77 -1.45 -17.99
C PRO A 81 5.96 -2.33 -17.03
N TYR A 82 6.55 -2.73 -15.91
CA TYR A 82 5.92 -3.58 -14.88
C TYR A 82 5.24 -2.71 -13.82
N LYS A 83 4.20 -1.97 -14.20
CA LYS A 83 3.55 -0.91 -13.42
C LYS A 83 3.28 -1.25 -11.95
N GLU A 84 2.70 -2.40 -11.66
CA GLU A 84 2.38 -2.79 -10.28
C GLU A 84 3.64 -3.04 -9.44
N PHE A 85 4.64 -3.67 -10.04
CA PHE A 85 5.94 -3.88 -9.42
C PHE A 85 6.67 -2.54 -9.22
N PHE A 86 6.63 -1.68 -10.22
CA PHE A 86 7.29 -0.37 -10.17
C PHE A 86 6.70 0.52 -9.08
N VAL A 87 5.38 0.55 -8.92
CA VAL A 87 4.71 1.25 -7.80
C VAL A 87 5.16 0.68 -6.44
N ASP A 88 5.30 -0.64 -6.30
CA ASP A 88 5.78 -1.23 -5.05
C ASP A 88 7.25 -0.84 -4.76
N VAL A 89 8.07 -0.70 -5.80
CA VAL A 89 9.45 -0.20 -5.69
C VAL A 89 9.46 1.28 -5.33
N MET A 90 8.64 2.13 -5.96
CA MET A 90 8.51 3.56 -5.62
C MET A 90 8.12 3.73 -4.14
N MET A 91 7.10 3.03 -3.68
CA MET A 91 6.69 3.03 -2.27
C MET A 91 7.85 2.70 -1.31
N ALA A 92 8.67 1.70 -1.66
CA ALA A 92 9.78 1.27 -0.82
C ALA A 92 10.96 2.25 -0.84
N GLU A 93 11.29 2.82 -2.00
CA GLU A 93 12.49 3.63 -2.22
C GLU A 93 12.29 5.10 -1.85
N GLU A 94 11.14 5.64 -2.19
CA GLU A 94 10.78 7.05 -1.99
C GLU A 94 10.18 7.28 -0.61
N LEU A 95 9.14 6.54 -0.28
CA LEU A 95 8.39 6.71 0.97
C LEU A 95 8.92 5.82 2.11
N GLN A 96 9.85 4.91 1.83
CA GLN A 96 10.36 3.90 2.78
C GLN A 96 9.23 3.06 3.40
N LEU A 97 8.14 2.89 2.65
CA LEU A 97 6.97 2.13 3.06
C LEU A 97 6.98 0.75 2.40
N GLN A 98 6.93 -0.29 3.22
CA GLN A 98 6.67 -1.63 2.73
C GLN A 98 5.17 -1.89 2.72
N VAL A 99 4.65 -2.34 1.59
CA VAL A 99 3.23 -2.75 1.50
C VAL A 99 3.06 -4.05 2.30
N PRO A 100 2.28 -4.05 3.40
CA PRO A 100 2.07 -5.25 4.20
C PRO A 100 1.45 -6.37 3.35
N GLU A 101 1.80 -7.62 3.64
CA GLU A 101 1.27 -8.77 2.90
C GLU A 101 -0.26 -8.83 2.92
N ASP A 102 -0.87 -8.44 4.02
CA ASP A 102 -2.32 -8.43 4.19
C ASP A 102 -2.98 -7.45 3.22
N VAL A 103 -2.43 -6.24 3.11
CA VAL A 103 -2.88 -5.21 2.16
C VAL A 103 -2.65 -5.67 0.72
N SER A 104 -1.52 -6.30 0.43
CA SER A 104 -1.21 -6.86 -0.89
C SER A 104 -2.19 -7.97 -1.28
N LYS A 105 -2.55 -8.87 -0.36
CA LYS A 105 -3.54 -9.93 -0.57
C LYS A 105 -4.94 -9.35 -0.81
N GLU A 106 -5.36 -8.41 0.02
CA GLU A 106 -6.67 -7.75 -0.11
C GLU A 106 -6.81 -7.04 -1.46
N MET A 107 -5.77 -6.35 -1.92
CA MET A 107 -5.77 -5.70 -3.23
C MET A 107 -5.86 -6.69 -4.39
N LYS A 108 -5.15 -7.83 -4.32
CA LYS A 108 -5.24 -8.88 -5.33
C LYS A 108 -6.65 -9.48 -5.39
N GLU A 109 -7.28 -9.68 -4.24
CA GLU A 109 -8.66 -10.16 -4.16
C GLU A 109 -9.67 -9.13 -4.68
N ARG A 110 -9.48 -7.83 -4.37
CA ARG A 110 -10.34 -6.75 -4.91
C ARG A 110 -10.26 -6.69 -6.43
N LYS A 111 -9.04 -6.72 -7.00
CA LYS A 111 -8.84 -6.79 -8.47
C LYS A 111 -9.47 -8.04 -9.09
N GLY A 112 -9.35 -9.18 -8.43
CA GLY A 112 -10.01 -10.42 -8.88
C GLY A 112 -11.54 -10.31 -8.87
N ARG A 113 -12.11 -9.63 -7.88
CA ARG A 113 -13.57 -9.37 -7.81
C ARG A 113 -14.05 -8.37 -8.86
N GLU A 114 -13.28 -7.31 -9.11
CA GLU A 114 -13.60 -6.32 -10.15
C GLU A 114 -13.52 -6.93 -11.55
N LYS A 115 -12.49 -7.72 -11.83
CA LYS A 115 -12.34 -8.43 -13.09
C LYS A 115 -13.53 -9.38 -13.33
N LYS A 116 -13.94 -10.14 -12.33
CA LYS A 116 -15.13 -11.00 -12.42
C LYS A 116 -16.41 -10.19 -12.65
N LYS A 117 -16.54 -8.99 -12.05
CA LYS A 117 -17.71 -8.10 -12.27
C LYS A 117 -17.75 -7.56 -13.70
N THR A 118 -16.60 -7.20 -14.27
CA THR A 118 -16.53 -6.72 -15.67
C THR A 118 -16.77 -7.84 -16.67
N ASP A 119 -16.39 -9.08 -16.37
CA ASP A 119 -16.62 -10.22 -17.25
C ASP A 119 -18.12 -10.66 -17.27
N TYR A 120 -18.88 -10.35 -16.22
CA TYR A 120 -20.31 -10.70 -16.12
C TYR A 120 -21.28 -9.57 -16.50
N TRP A 121 -20.78 -8.32 -16.66
CA TRP A 121 -21.63 -7.20 -17.01
C TRP A 121 -21.45 -6.84 -18.49
N PRO A 122 -22.49 -6.86 -19.31
CA PRO A 122 -22.40 -6.38 -20.69
C PRO A 122 -22.00 -4.90 -20.64
N LEU A 123 -20.91 -4.57 -21.33
CA LEU A 123 -20.42 -3.20 -21.45
C LEU A 123 -21.57 -2.29 -21.89
N PRO A 124 -21.86 -1.19 -21.21
CA PRO A 124 -22.90 -0.27 -21.64
C PRO A 124 -22.58 0.25 -23.04
N ALA A 125 -23.60 0.32 -23.90
CA ALA A 125 -23.50 0.60 -25.34
C ALA A 125 -22.71 1.89 -25.70
N TRP A 126 -22.50 2.80 -24.75
CA TRP A 126 -21.67 4.01 -24.95
C TRP A 126 -20.16 3.72 -24.96
N ARG A 127 -19.70 2.62 -24.33
CA ARG A 127 -18.29 2.20 -24.35
C ARG A 127 -17.90 1.52 -25.67
N ALA A 128 -18.84 0.90 -26.33
CA ALA A 128 -18.62 0.24 -27.64
C ALA A 128 -18.39 1.24 -28.78
N ARG A 129 -18.79 2.50 -28.64
CA ARG A 129 -18.67 3.56 -29.66
C ARG A 129 -17.32 4.28 -29.73
N LYS A 130 -16.35 3.94 -28.88
CA LYS A 130 -15.02 4.59 -28.83
C LYS A 130 -13.91 3.81 -29.51
N ILE A 131 -14.23 2.71 -30.22
CA ILE A 131 -13.26 1.83 -30.90
C ILE A 131 -13.56 1.76 -32.42
N SER A 132 -14.16 2.82 -32.97
CA SER A 132 -14.29 2.97 -34.44
C SER A 132 -13.59 4.24 -34.86
#